data_91c2bcf71baff1286fc9d8a2b7600817
#
_entry.id   91c2bcf71baff1286fc9d8a2b7600817
#
_cell.length_a   1.000
_cell.length_b   1.000
_cell.length_c   1.000
_cell.angle_alpha   90.00
_cell.angle_beta   90.00
_cell.angle_gamma   90.00
#
_symmetry.space_group_name_H-M   'P 1'
#
loop_
_entity.id
_entity.type
_entity.pdbx_description
1 polymer ?
#
loop_
_entity_poly.entity_id
_entity_poly.type
_entity_poly.pdbx_seq_one_letter_code
_entity_poly.pdbx_strand_id
1 'polypeptide(L)'
;ITFRQATADLKPTKEEILESTPTDKNAKTVQMAFNMMKPGESASKYHPRRLYFGHLKLSWDKPSPTVICHSHQLSHPKEKRYLTLMECKRISSFPDDFKFTSRNDGFTRMGNSVPPVLMKHISKYAVECSSL
;
A
#
# COMPACT_ATOMS: atom_id res chain seq x y z
N ILE A 1 1.21 -13.13 -3.52
CA ILE A 1 2.41 -12.66 -2.81
C ILE A 1 1.99 -11.90 -1.56
N THR A 2 2.61 -12.17 -0.42
CA THR A 2 2.35 -11.49 0.86
C THR A 2 3.14 -10.19 0.95
N PHE A 3 2.77 -9.29 1.88
CA PHE A 3 3.54 -8.08 2.12
C PHE A 3 4.99 -8.38 2.49
N ARG A 4 5.22 -9.38 3.34
CA ARG A 4 6.56 -9.85 3.71
C ARG A 4 7.38 -10.26 2.48
N GLN A 5 6.81 -11.09 1.62
CA GLN A 5 7.51 -11.57 0.41
C GLN A 5 7.83 -10.44 -0.57
N ALA A 6 6.96 -9.44 -0.66
CA ALA A 6 7.15 -8.32 -1.58
C ALA A 6 8.20 -7.31 -1.08
N THR A 7 8.45 -7.23 0.23
CA THR A 7 9.21 -6.12 0.83
C THR A 7 10.40 -6.56 1.69
N ALA A 8 10.69 -7.88 1.78
CA ALA A 8 11.71 -8.43 2.68
C ALA A 8 13.13 -7.88 2.44
N ASP A 9 13.45 -7.52 1.20
CA ASP A 9 14.74 -6.97 0.78
C ASP A 9 14.79 -5.44 0.80
N LEU A 10 13.65 -4.76 0.97
CA LEU A 10 13.58 -3.30 0.97
C LEU A 10 14.18 -2.71 2.25
N LYS A 11 14.99 -1.68 2.07
CA LYS A 11 15.55 -0.87 3.14
C LYS A 11 15.19 0.59 2.89
N PRO A 12 14.02 1.05 3.34
CA PRO A 12 13.58 2.42 3.14
C PRO A 12 14.60 3.43 3.69
N THR A 13 14.83 4.50 2.95
CA THR A 13 15.68 5.60 3.38
C THR A 13 15.01 6.39 4.50
N LYS A 14 15.78 7.22 5.22
CA LYS A 14 15.22 8.12 6.25
C LYS A 14 14.20 9.11 5.66
N GLU A 15 14.43 9.56 4.44
CA GLU A 15 13.53 10.47 3.73
C GLU A 15 12.20 9.80 3.41
N GLU A 16 12.22 8.60 2.84
CA GLU A 16 11.02 7.81 2.56
C GLU A 16 10.20 7.52 3.82
N ILE A 17 10.87 7.22 4.94
CA ILE A 17 10.22 7.02 6.24
C ILE A 17 9.57 8.32 6.70
N LEU A 18 10.28 9.46 6.61
CA LEU A 18 9.75 10.77 7.01
C LEU A 18 8.51 11.14 6.18
N GLU A 19 8.58 10.99 4.86
CA GLU A 19 7.46 11.25 3.95
C GLU A 19 6.24 10.34 4.19
N SER A 20 6.45 9.14 4.70
CA SER A 20 5.39 8.19 5.02
C SER A 20 4.83 8.35 6.43
N THR A 21 5.46 9.18 7.26
CA THR A 21 5.03 9.42 8.65
C THR A 21 4.05 10.60 8.71
N PRO A 22 2.88 10.45 9.35
CA PRO A 22 1.91 11.54 9.49
C PRO A 22 2.49 12.71 10.30
N THR A 23 2.47 13.91 9.74
CA THR A 23 3.05 15.13 10.35
C THR A 23 2.04 16.24 10.63
N ASP A 24 0.79 16.10 10.16
CA ASP A 24 -0.24 17.14 10.22
C ASP A 24 -1.04 17.17 11.54
N LYS A 25 -1.98 18.11 11.64
CA LYS A 25 -2.85 18.31 12.83
C LYS A 25 -3.71 17.05 13.14
N ASN A 26 -3.99 16.22 12.16
CA ASN A 26 -4.68 14.95 12.31
C ASN A 26 -3.75 13.81 12.77
N ALA A 27 -2.44 14.08 12.85
CA ALA A 27 -1.45 13.07 13.24
C ALA A 27 -1.77 12.41 14.59
N LYS A 28 -2.30 13.15 15.57
CA LYS A 28 -2.67 12.58 16.87
C LYS A 28 -3.74 11.50 16.76
N THR A 29 -4.81 11.74 16.01
CA THR A 29 -5.91 10.77 15.81
C THR A 29 -5.41 9.57 14.98
N VAL A 30 -4.62 9.83 13.95
CA VAL A 30 -4.04 8.79 13.11
C VAL A 30 -3.01 7.96 13.89
N GLN A 31 -2.16 8.60 14.70
CA GLN A 31 -1.20 7.90 15.56
C GLN A 31 -1.89 7.08 16.65
N MET A 32 -3.00 7.59 17.22
CA MET A 32 -3.84 6.81 18.11
C MET A 32 -4.36 5.54 17.42
N ALA A 33 -4.87 5.68 16.20
CA ALA A 33 -5.30 4.54 15.40
C ALA A 33 -4.14 3.57 15.14
N PHE A 34 -2.95 4.05 14.75
CA PHE A 34 -1.77 3.19 14.57
C PHE A 34 -1.39 2.40 15.82
N ASN A 35 -1.54 3.01 17.01
CA ASN A 35 -1.22 2.34 18.27
C ASN A 35 -2.21 1.21 18.60
N MET A 36 -3.48 1.39 18.26
CA MET A 36 -4.57 0.48 18.61
C MET A 36 -4.78 -0.63 17.59
N MET A 37 -4.52 -0.34 16.30
CA MET A 37 -4.75 -1.29 15.22
C MET A 37 -3.81 -2.47 15.28
N LYS A 38 -4.38 -3.68 15.24
CA LYS A 38 -3.63 -4.90 14.97
C LYS A 38 -3.43 -5.09 13.46
N PRO A 39 -2.40 -5.84 13.03
CA PRO A 39 -2.25 -6.19 11.61
C PRO A 39 -3.52 -6.82 11.03
N GLY A 40 -3.98 -6.29 9.89
CA GLY A 40 -5.21 -6.70 9.23
C GLY A 40 -6.47 -5.93 9.64
N GLU A 41 -6.37 -4.96 10.54
CA GLU A 41 -7.52 -4.17 10.99
C GLU A 41 -7.61 -2.80 10.33
N SER A 42 -8.85 -2.27 10.27
CA SER A 42 -9.13 -0.91 9.81
C SER A 42 -9.16 0.09 10.98
N ALA A 43 -8.73 1.31 10.74
CA ALA A 43 -8.81 2.41 11.68
C ALA A 43 -10.25 2.74 12.11
N SER A 44 -11.24 2.47 11.27
CA SER A 44 -12.66 2.69 11.58
C SER A 44 -13.14 1.93 12.80
N LYS A 45 -12.52 0.79 13.14
CA LYS A 45 -12.83 0.01 14.32
C LYS A 45 -12.60 0.79 15.61
N TYR A 46 -11.63 1.69 15.60
CA TYR A 46 -11.15 2.44 16.76
C TYR A 46 -11.57 3.91 16.75
N HIS A 47 -12.17 4.38 15.66
CA HIS A 47 -12.64 5.76 15.57
C HIS A 47 -14.09 5.88 16.06
N PRO A 48 -14.43 6.83 16.97
CA PRO A 48 -15.78 6.95 17.55
C PRO A 48 -16.91 7.09 16.54
N ARG A 49 -16.64 7.79 15.41
CA ARG A 49 -17.58 7.97 14.30
C ARG A 49 -17.38 6.97 13.16
N ARG A 50 -16.60 5.91 13.37
CA ARG A 50 -16.25 4.92 12.35
C ARG A 50 -15.70 5.50 11.04
N LEU A 51 -15.06 6.66 11.11
CA LEU A 51 -14.35 7.27 10.00
C LEU A 51 -13.06 6.49 9.69
N TYR A 52 -12.41 6.81 8.56
CA TYR A 52 -11.15 6.18 8.12
C TYR A 52 -11.27 4.66 7.86
N PHE A 53 -12.44 4.20 7.40
CA PHE A 53 -12.65 2.78 7.08
C PHE A 53 -11.72 2.29 5.95
N GLY A 54 -11.24 3.19 5.07
CA GLY A 54 -10.25 2.88 4.05
C GLY A 54 -8.81 2.78 4.58
N HIS A 55 -8.54 3.21 5.81
CA HIS A 55 -7.20 3.10 6.40
C HIS A 55 -7.03 1.72 7.05
N LEU A 56 -6.17 0.91 6.45
CA LEU A 56 -5.93 -0.47 6.85
C LEU A 56 -4.47 -0.67 7.26
N LYS A 57 -4.27 -1.37 8.39
CA LYS A 57 -2.94 -1.84 8.79
C LYS A 57 -2.67 -3.18 8.13
N LEU A 58 -1.62 -3.27 7.31
CA LEU A 58 -1.29 -4.50 6.61
C LEU A 58 -0.91 -5.63 7.58
N SER A 59 -1.01 -6.85 7.09
CA SER A 59 -0.48 -8.04 7.76
C SER A 59 0.75 -8.54 6.99
N TRP A 60 1.77 -9.00 7.71
CA TRP A 60 3.00 -9.52 7.11
C TRP A 60 2.74 -10.68 6.14
N ASP A 61 1.88 -11.58 6.54
CA ASP A 61 1.72 -12.89 5.91
C ASP A 61 0.42 -13.02 5.11
N LYS A 62 -0.16 -11.86 4.75
CA LYS A 62 -1.34 -11.78 3.87
C LYS A 62 -1.05 -10.92 2.66
N PRO A 63 -1.73 -11.17 1.52
CA PRO A 63 -1.73 -10.25 0.41
C PRO A 63 -2.28 -8.88 0.81
N SER A 64 -1.81 -7.83 0.13
CA SER A 64 -2.39 -6.50 0.31
C SER A 64 -3.84 -6.48 -0.16
N PRO A 65 -4.74 -5.76 0.53
CA PRO A 65 -6.02 -5.38 -0.05
C PRO A 65 -5.82 -4.44 -1.25
N THR A 66 -6.91 -4.10 -1.92
CA THR A 66 -6.89 -3.16 -3.06
C THR A 66 -6.17 -1.86 -2.70
N VAL A 67 -5.20 -1.49 -3.52
CA VAL A 67 -4.53 -0.19 -3.45
C VAL A 67 -5.41 0.84 -4.13
N ILE A 68 -5.72 1.92 -3.43
CA ILE A 68 -6.45 3.07 -3.99
C ILE A 68 -5.52 4.27 -4.20
N CYS A 69 -6.01 5.30 -4.87
CA CYS A 69 -5.22 6.47 -5.30
C CYS A 69 -4.71 7.38 -4.17
N HIS A 70 -4.67 6.92 -2.93
CA HIS A 70 -4.30 7.74 -1.78
C HIS A 70 -3.15 7.16 -0.97
N SER A 71 -2.12 7.98 -0.75
CA SER A 71 -0.93 7.61 0.04
C SER A 71 -1.21 7.27 1.50
N HIS A 72 -2.38 7.65 2.02
CA HIS A 72 -2.77 7.48 3.43
C HIS A 72 -3.73 6.32 3.67
N GLN A 73 -3.82 5.38 2.75
CA GLN A 73 -4.73 4.24 2.87
C GLN A 73 -4.12 3.07 3.64
N LEU A 74 -2.91 2.68 3.28
CA LEU A 74 -2.28 1.49 3.81
C LEU A 74 -1.14 1.86 4.76
N SER A 75 -1.11 1.22 5.92
CA SER A 75 -0.05 1.40 6.90
C SER A 75 0.79 0.15 7.09
N HIS A 76 2.05 0.39 7.44
CA HIS A 76 3.03 -0.65 7.67
C HIS A 76 2.61 -1.58 8.84
N PRO A 77 2.85 -2.90 8.75
CA PRO A 77 2.40 -3.86 9.76
C PRO A 77 2.94 -3.62 11.18
N LYS A 78 4.14 -3.08 11.29
CA LYS A 78 4.84 -2.86 12.56
C LYS A 78 5.06 -1.38 12.88
N GLU A 79 5.49 -0.59 11.90
CA GLU A 79 5.86 0.80 12.10
C GLU A 79 4.64 1.72 12.06
N LYS A 80 4.71 2.83 12.79
CA LYS A 80 3.60 3.82 12.89
C LYS A 80 3.66 4.81 11.73
N ARG A 81 3.57 4.30 10.53
CA ARG A 81 3.61 5.07 9.29
C ARG A 81 2.77 4.43 8.20
N TYR A 82 2.48 5.19 7.18
CA TYR A 82 1.95 4.67 5.93
C TYR A 82 3.03 3.91 5.14
N LEU A 83 2.65 3.27 4.06
CA LEU A 83 3.63 2.64 3.18
C LEU A 83 4.51 3.69 2.49
N THR A 84 5.75 3.34 2.27
CA THR A 84 6.61 4.09 1.34
C THR A 84 6.15 3.86 -0.10
N LEU A 85 6.63 4.70 -1.02
CA LEU A 85 6.34 4.53 -2.44
C LEU A 85 6.85 3.20 -2.98
N MET A 86 8.06 2.77 -2.54
CA MET A 86 8.65 1.49 -2.95
C MET A 86 7.87 0.28 -2.43
N GLU A 87 7.44 0.31 -1.17
CA GLU A 87 6.61 -0.75 -0.63
C GLU A 87 5.29 -0.87 -1.41
N CYS A 88 4.67 0.26 -1.75
CA CYS A 88 3.46 0.27 -2.54
C CYS A 88 3.68 -0.24 -3.98
N LYS A 89 4.80 0.14 -4.63
CA LYS A 89 5.20 -0.40 -5.95
C LYS A 89 5.27 -1.92 -5.92
N ARG A 90 5.97 -2.48 -4.96
CA ARG A 90 6.19 -3.92 -4.84
C ARG A 90 4.88 -4.69 -4.63
N ILE A 91 3.99 -4.23 -3.73
CA ILE A 91 2.69 -4.89 -3.53
C ILE A 91 1.75 -4.74 -4.72
N SER A 92 1.91 -3.67 -5.51
CA SER A 92 1.18 -3.44 -6.76
C SER A 92 1.83 -4.10 -7.98
N SER A 93 2.92 -4.84 -7.77
CA SER A 93 3.71 -5.54 -8.79
C SER A 93 4.31 -4.67 -9.90
N PHE A 94 4.56 -3.38 -9.62
CA PHE A 94 5.34 -2.54 -10.51
C PHE A 94 6.83 -2.87 -10.41
N PRO A 95 7.59 -2.80 -11.52
CA PRO A 95 9.05 -2.93 -11.49
C PRO A 95 9.70 -1.83 -10.64
N ASP A 96 10.83 -2.15 -10.01
CA ASP A 96 11.53 -1.19 -9.14
C ASP A 96 12.10 0.01 -9.88
N ASP A 97 12.48 -0.17 -11.12
CA ASP A 97 13.00 0.86 -12.02
C ASP A 97 11.91 1.74 -12.64
N PHE A 98 10.62 1.38 -12.48
CA PHE A 98 9.52 2.21 -12.95
C PHE A 98 9.50 3.54 -12.19
N LYS A 99 9.60 4.66 -12.92
CA LYS A 99 9.69 6.00 -12.33
C LYS A 99 8.34 6.70 -12.30
N PHE A 100 8.06 7.33 -11.19
CA PHE A 100 6.95 8.28 -11.03
C PHE A 100 7.52 9.69 -10.87
N THR A 101 6.74 10.70 -11.25
CA THR A 101 7.18 12.10 -11.16
C THR A 101 7.19 12.62 -9.73
N SER A 102 6.34 12.08 -8.87
CA SER A 102 6.27 12.37 -7.44
C SER A 102 5.65 11.21 -6.67
N ARG A 103 5.74 11.26 -5.33
CA ARG A 103 5.07 10.30 -4.44
C ARG A 103 3.56 10.24 -4.71
N ASN A 104 2.89 11.39 -4.78
CA ASN A 104 1.44 11.44 -5.01
C ASN A 104 1.05 10.94 -6.40
N ASP A 105 1.81 11.28 -7.44
CA ASP A 105 1.63 10.73 -8.78
C ASP A 105 1.74 9.19 -8.77
N GLY A 106 2.73 8.65 -8.06
CA GLY A 106 2.90 7.22 -7.91
C GLY A 106 1.68 6.52 -7.31
N PHE A 107 1.17 7.00 -6.18
CA PHE A 107 -0.03 6.42 -5.55
C PHE A 107 -1.27 6.55 -6.44
N THR A 108 -1.44 7.69 -7.10
CA THR A 108 -2.56 7.90 -8.03
C THR A 108 -2.51 6.92 -9.20
N ARG A 109 -1.36 6.75 -9.82
CA ARG A 109 -1.20 5.84 -10.96
C ARG A 109 -1.33 4.38 -10.54
N MET A 110 -0.72 3.98 -9.44
CA MET A 110 -0.85 2.60 -8.93
C MET A 110 -2.31 2.27 -8.60
N GLY A 111 -3.04 3.18 -7.94
CA GLY A 111 -4.44 2.96 -7.60
C GLY A 111 -5.39 2.91 -8.80
N ASN A 112 -5.04 3.58 -9.91
CA ASN A 112 -5.83 3.57 -11.15
C ASN A 112 -5.41 2.47 -12.12
N SER A 113 -4.35 1.74 -11.83
CA SER A 113 -3.82 0.73 -12.74
C SER A 113 -4.32 -0.67 -12.42
N VAL A 114 -4.29 -1.52 -13.44
CA VAL A 114 -4.28 -2.97 -13.23
C VAL A 114 -2.85 -3.38 -12.90
N PRO A 115 -2.63 -4.16 -11.81
CA PRO A 115 -1.28 -4.59 -11.45
C PRO A 115 -0.57 -5.30 -12.62
N PRO A 116 0.67 -4.92 -12.98
CA PRO A 116 1.36 -5.43 -14.16
C PRO A 116 1.45 -6.96 -14.26
N VAL A 117 1.72 -7.63 -13.14
CA VAL A 117 1.78 -9.10 -13.12
C VAL A 117 0.40 -9.72 -13.38
N LEU A 118 -0.68 -9.15 -12.85
CA LEU A 118 -2.04 -9.60 -13.13
C LEU A 118 -2.37 -9.43 -14.62
N MET A 119 -2.05 -8.27 -15.20
CA MET A 119 -2.29 -8.02 -16.63
C MET A 119 -1.50 -8.98 -17.51
N LYS A 120 -0.25 -9.31 -17.15
CA LYS A 120 0.55 -10.31 -17.85
C LYS A 120 -0.15 -11.67 -17.91
N HIS A 121 -0.75 -12.14 -16.82
CA HIS A 121 -1.48 -13.40 -16.80
C HIS A 121 -2.77 -13.33 -17.62
N ILE A 122 -3.52 -12.24 -17.52
CA ILE A 122 -4.75 -12.04 -18.31
C ILE A 122 -4.42 -12.04 -19.81
N SER A 123 -3.40 -11.29 -20.22
CA SER A 123 -2.98 -11.22 -21.63
C SER A 123 -2.54 -12.56 -22.17
N LYS A 124 -1.77 -13.33 -21.40
CA LYS A 124 -1.35 -14.68 -21.78
C LYS A 124 -2.56 -15.58 -22.01
N TYR A 125 -3.49 -15.60 -21.07
CA TYR A 125 -4.72 -16.40 -21.18
C TYR A 125 -5.57 -15.97 -22.38
N ALA A 126 -5.72 -14.67 -22.63
CA ALA A 126 -6.47 -14.19 -23.79
C ALA A 126 -5.86 -14.65 -25.13
N VAL A 127 -4.53 -14.63 -25.25
CA VAL A 127 -3.83 -15.13 -26.44
C VAL A 127 -4.04 -16.64 -26.62
N GLU A 128 -3.92 -17.42 -25.55
CA GLU A 128 -4.16 -18.87 -25.57
C GLU A 128 -5.58 -19.20 -26.03
N CYS A 129 -6.59 -18.46 -25.53
CA CYS A 129 -8.00 -18.66 -25.95
C CYS A 129 -8.27 -18.24 -27.39
N SER A 130 -7.58 -17.22 -27.91
CA SER A 130 -7.76 -16.76 -29.30
C SER A 130 -7.04 -17.62 -30.33
N SER A 131 -6.20 -18.58 -29.90
CA SER A 131 -5.48 -19.54 -30.74
C SER A 131 -6.22 -20.85 -30.90
N LEU A 132 -7.38 -20.99 -30.29
CA LEU A 132 -8.31 -22.13 -30.41
C LEU A 132 -9.38 -21.84 -31.48
#